data_8ff29838824b654bd1f06ecd4e4e5cf5
#
_entry.id   8ff29838824b654bd1f06ecd4e4e5cf5
#
_cell.length_a   1.000
_cell.length_b   1.000
_cell.length_c   1.000
_cell.angle_alpha   90.00
_cell.angle_beta   90.00
_cell.angle_gamma   90.00
#
_symmetry.space_group_name_H-M   'P 1'
#
loop_
_entity.id
_entity.type
_entity.pdbx_description
1 polymer ?
#
loop_
_entity_poly.entity_id
_entity_poly.type
_entity_poly.pdbx_seq_one_letter_code
_entity_poly.pdbx_strand_id
1 'polypeptide(L)'
;LFFLVIAFAAPVGAVMGLLVGRTWNAGGFAQWRRLPDLPLTPVQIVGGTTTQVFVRVADGQVYSCSTEQGECWVQDDNPPPLMTANDDCEQYPVQYTVSDAPGKVVDSLQIQWCHFEAGAEANYVILEDGSVWMWYHSDANFLNVARSFGAIGAGCGAGLLVGVVLLLYVWSKSRVLRSR
;
A
#
# COMPACT_ATOMS: atom_id res chain seq x y z
N LEU A 1 -38.69 10.41 -10.81
CA LEU A 1 -37.99 9.43 -9.97
C LEU A 1 -36.68 8.97 -10.65
N PHE A 2 -36.71 8.54 -11.91
CA PHE A 2 -35.56 8.05 -12.71
C PHE A 2 -34.39 9.05 -12.70
N PHE A 3 -34.61 10.30 -13.08
CA PHE A 3 -33.60 11.34 -13.10
C PHE A 3 -33.02 11.65 -11.71
N LEU A 4 -33.83 11.59 -10.67
CA LEU A 4 -33.37 11.79 -9.29
C LEU A 4 -32.41 10.68 -8.83
N VAL A 5 -32.74 9.42 -9.12
CA VAL A 5 -31.85 8.29 -8.73
C VAL A 5 -30.50 8.40 -9.44
N ILE A 6 -30.47 8.70 -10.74
CA ILE A 6 -29.22 8.86 -11.49
C ILE A 6 -28.44 10.09 -10.99
N ALA A 7 -29.14 11.21 -10.74
CA ALA A 7 -28.51 12.46 -10.27
C ALA A 7 -27.83 12.31 -8.92
N PHE A 8 -28.26 11.38 -8.06
CA PHE A 8 -27.63 11.11 -6.77
C PHE A 8 -26.66 9.92 -6.81
N ALA A 9 -26.96 8.86 -7.55
CA ALA A 9 -26.14 7.65 -7.54
C ALA A 9 -24.74 7.88 -8.16
N ALA A 10 -24.62 8.62 -9.24
CA ALA A 10 -23.34 8.89 -9.88
C ALA A 10 -22.41 9.77 -9.03
N PRO A 11 -22.84 10.91 -8.45
CA PRO A 11 -22.00 11.70 -7.54
C PRO A 11 -21.57 10.94 -6.29
N VAL A 12 -22.46 10.16 -5.67
CA VAL A 12 -22.11 9.33 -4.50
C VAL A 12 -21.04 8.30 -4.88
N GLY A 13 -21.21 7.62 -6.02
CA GLY A 13 -20.20 6.70 -6.54
C GLY A 13 -18.86 7.39 -6.83
N ALA A 14 -18.87 8.60 -7.41
CA ALA A 14 -17.66 9.39 -7.64
C ALA A 14 -16.92 9.74 -6.36
N VAL A 15 -17.64 10.18 -5.32
CA VAL A 15 -17.06 10.50 -4.00
C VAL A 15 -16.45 9.25 -3.37
N MET A 16 -17.14 8.12 -3.41
CA MET A 16 -16.59 6.84 -2.89
C MET A 16 -15.34 6.42 -3.69
N GLY A 17 -15.35 6.54 -5.00
CA GLY A 17 -14.17 6.28 -5.84
C GLY A 17 -12.99 7.19 -5.50
N LEU A 18 -13.24 8.48 -5.26
CA LEU A 18 -12.20 9.42 -4.84
C LEU A 18 -11.59 9.05 -3.49
N LEU A 19 -12.43 8.65 -2.51
CA LEU A 19 -11.96 8.20 -1.19
C LEU A 19 -11.09 6.95 -1.31
N VAL A 20 -11.51 5.95 -2.09
CA VAL A 20 -10.72 4.74 -2.36
C VAL A 20 -9.41 5.09 -3.03
N GLY A 21 -9.41 5.95 -4.04
CA GLY A 21 -8.21 6.41 -4.74
C GLY A 21 -7.22 7.10 -3.79
N ARG A 22 -7.70 7.97 -2.91
CA ARG A 22 -6.87 8.63 -1.88
C ARG A 22 -6.27 7.64 -0.90
N THR A 23 -7.06 6.68 -0.41
CA THR A 23 -6.58 5.64 0.49
C THR A 23 -5.50 4.78 -0.17
N TRP A 24 -5.68 4.47 -1.46
CA TRP A 24 -4.69 3.73 -2.24
C TRP A 24 -3.37 4.49 -2.34
N ASN A 25 -3.44 5.75 -2.75
CA ASN A 25 -2.24 6.59 -2.92
C ASN A 25 -1.51 6.85 -1.60
N ALA A 26 -2.23 6.85 -0.47
CA ALA A 26 -1.65 6.96 0.86
C ALA A 26 -1.08 5.63 1.42
N GLY A 27 -1.04 4.56 0.63
CA GLY A 27 -0.52 3.25 1.08
C GLY A 27 -1.50 2.45 1.94
N GLY A 28 -2.76 2.91 2.10
CA GLY A 28 -3.72 2.26 3.00
C GLY A 28 -4.14 0.84 2.62
N PHE A 29 -3.77 0.38 1.43
CA PHE A 29 -3.94 -1.03 0.99
C PHE A 29 -2.62 -1.80 0.94
N ALA A 30 -1.48 -1.17 1.25
CA ALA A 30 -0.22 -1.89 1.36
C ALA A 30 -0.24 -2.76 2.63
N GLN A 31 0.32 -3.94 2.51
CA GLN A 31 0.31 -4.92 3.58
C GLN A 31 1.73 -5.34 3.94
N TRP A 32 1.92 -5.70 5.21
CA TRP A 32 3.13 -6.34 5.67
C TRP A 32 3.32 -7.68 4.97
N ARG A 33 4.52 -7.90 4.47
CA ARG A 33 4.93 -9.14 3.80
C ARG A 33 6.06 -9.77 4.61
N ARG A 34 5.88 -11.03 5.00
CA ARG A 34 6.95 -11.80 5.62
C ARG A 34 8.01 -12.12 4.57
N LEU A 35 9.27 -11.82 4.89
CA LEU A 35 10.41 -12.28 4.11
C LEU A 35 10.68 -13.76 4.41
N PRO A 36 11.39 -14.49 3.53
CA PRO A 36 11.80 -15.86 3.81
C PRO A 36 12.51 -15.99 5.14
N ASP A 37 12.48 -17.17 5.74
CA ASP A 37 13.14 -17.38 7.03
C ASP A 37 14.66 -17.33 6.86
N LEU A 38 15.33 -16.61 7.77
CA LEU A 38 16.79 -16.63 7.87
C LEU A 38 17.29 -17.96 8.41
N PRO A 39 18.47 -18.42 7.98
CA PRO A 39 19.08 -19.65 8.52
C PRO A 39 19.48 -19.52 9.99
N LEU A 40 19.66 -18.29 10.50
CA LEU A 40 20.07 -17.95 11.86
C LEU A 40 19.17 -16.87 12.43
N THR A 41 19.16 -16.73 13.76
CA THR A 41 18.32 -15.74 14.45
C THR A 41 18.76 -14.32 14.14
N PRO A 42 17.89 -13.47 13.53
CA PRO A 42 18.19 -12.08 13.31
C PRO A 42 18.20 -11.30 14.64
N VAL A 43 19.14 -10.37 14.76
CA VAL A 43 19.27 -9.54 15.97
C VAL A 43 19.18 -8.04 15.69
N GLN A 44 19.52 -7.60 14.47
CA GLN A 44 19.54 -6.18 14.14
C GLN A 44 19.44 -5.94 12.64
N ILE A 45 18.71 -4.92 12.23
CA ILE A 45 18.75 -4.38 10.88
C ILE A 45 19.90 -3.37 10.81
N VAL A 46 20.87 -3.63 9.94
CA VAL A 46 22.08 -2.81 9.85
C VAL A 46 22.13 -1.87 8.67
N GLY A 47 21.17 -2.00 7.76
CA GLY A 47 21.04 -1.14 6.59
C GLY A 47 19.94 -1.61 5.65
N GLY A 48 19.72 -0.84 4.59
CA GLY A 48 18.75 -1.20 3.57
C GLY A 48 18.56 -0.13 2.51
N THR A 49 17.74 -0.48 1.53
CA THR A 49 17.14 0.40 0.53
C THR A 49 15.63 0.16 0.52
N THR A 50 14.89 0.83 -0.35
CA THR A 50 13.46 0.58 -0.48
C THR A 50 13.12 -0.84 -0.97
N THR A 51 14.10 -1.58 -1.53
CA THR A 51 13.89 -2.93 -2.09
C THR A 51 14.84 -3.98 -1.54
N GLN A 52 15.77 -3.61 -0.66
CA GLN A 52 16.75 -4.51 -0.07
C GLN A 52 16.96 -4.21 1.42
N VAL A 53 17.12 -5.23 2.24
CA VAL A 53 17.41 -5.11 3.66
C VAL A 53 18.64 -5.93 4.03
N PHE A 54 19.44 -5.40 4.98
CA PHE A 54 20.63 -6.04 5.52
C PHE A 54 20.39 -6.32 7.01
N VAL A 55 20.51 -7.58 7.40
CA VAL A 55 20.21 -8.06 8.75
C VAL A 55 21.43 -8.74 9.33
N ARG A 56 21.83 -8.32 10.53
CA ARG A 56 22.85 -9.00 11.32
C ARG A 56 22.22 -10.11 12.13
N VAL A 57 22.83 -11.28 12.12
CA VAL A 57 22.43 -12.45 12.90
C VAL A 57 23.29 -12.64 14.14
N ALA A 58 22.91 -13.57 15.01
CA ALA A 58 23.52 -13.74 16.34
C ALA A 58 25.03 -14.06 16.34
N ASP A 59 25.57 -14.64 15.28
CA ASP A 59 27.00 -14.91 15.11
C ASP A 59 27.81 -13.70 14.59
N GLY A 60 27.12 -12.57 14.32
CA GLY A 60 27.71 -11.33 13.84
C GLY A 60 27.77 -11.19 12.32
N GLN A 61 27.44 -12.22 11.55
CA GLN A 61 27.37 -12.16 10.09
C GLN A 61 26.21 -11.30 9.63
N VAL A 62 26.32 -10.70 8.43
CA VAL A 62 25.27 -9.91 7.80
C VAL A 62 24.75 -10.64 6.59
N TYR A 63 23.44 -10.66 6.47
CA TYR A 63 22.73 -11.22 5.31
C TYR A 63 21.87 -10.17 4.66
N SER A 64 21.78 -10.20 3.34
CA SER A 64 20.92 -9.32 2.55
C SER A 64 19.78 -10.09 1.91
N CYS A 65 18.63 -9.42 1.78
CA CYS A 65 17.48 -9.91 1.04
C CYS A 65 17.01 -8.83 0.07
N SER A 66 17.05 -9.13 -1.24
CA SER A 66 16.55 -8.26 -2.29
C SER A 66 15.20 -8.76 -2.78
N THR A 67 14.18 -7.92 -2.66
CA THR A 67 12.82 -8.24 -3.10
C THR A 67 12.64 -8.09 -4.61
N GLU A 68 13.48 -7.31 -5.29
CA GLU A 68 13.46 -7.15 -6.75
C GLU A 68 14.11 -8.33 -7.46
N GLN A 69 15.23 -8.81 -6.94
CA GLN A 69 15.99 -9.90 -7.55
C GLN A 69 15.42 -11.28 -7.17
N GLY A 70 14.53 -11.33 -6.18
CA GLY A 70 14.01 -12.59 -5.65
C GLY A 70 15.03 -13.41 -4.85
N GLU A 71 16.22 -12.84 -4.63
CA GLU A 71 17.30 -13.46 -3.86
C GLU A 71 17.22 -12.97 -2.42
N CYS A 72 16.98 -13.88 -1.50
CA CYS A 72 16.98 -13.59 -0.08
C CYS A 72 18.05 -14.37 0.66
N TRP A 73 18.64 -13.68 1.63
CA TRP A 73 19.59 -14.16 2.61
C TRP A 73 20.89 -14.66 2.01
N VAL A 74 21.48 -13.78 1.20
CA VAL A 74 22.86 -13.92 0.74
C VAL A 74 23.77 -13.22 1.75
N GLN A 75 24.83 -13.91 2.17
CA GLN A 75 25.84 -13.32 3.08
C GLN A 75 26.52 -12.14 2.41
N ASP A 76 26.63 -11.03 3.11
CA ASP A 76 27.22 -9.79 2.62
C ASP A 76 28.18 -9.22 3.65
N ASP A 77 29.47 -9.15 3.29
CA ASP A 77 30.52 -8.67 4.16
C ASP A 77 30.65 -7.14 4.19
N ASN A 78 29.98 -6.43 3.26
CA ASN A 78 30.06 -4.97 3.10
C ASN A 78 28.66 -4.33 2.98
N PRO A 79 27.83 -4.34 4.03
CA PRO A 79 26.52 -3.68 3.96
C PRO A 79 26.71 -2.18 3.67
N PRO A 80 25.83 -1.58 2.84
CA PRO A 80 25.87 -0.15 2.61
C PRO A 80 25.65 0.62 3.91
N PRO A 81 26.09 1.88 3.97
CA PRO A 81 25.81 2.73 5.12
C PRO A 81 24.29 2.88 5.30
N LEU A 82 23.87 3.02 6.55
CA LEU A 82 22.47 3.22 6.89
C LEU A 82 21.98 4.54 6.29
N MET A 83 21.12 4.45 5.29
CA MET A 83 20.44 5.61 4.70
C MET A 83 18.95 5.49 5.01
N THR A 84 18.39 6.50 5.67
CA THR A 84 16.97 6.52 6.02
C THR A 84 16.13 7.33 5.03
N ALA A 85 16.74 8.29 4.35
CA ALA A 85 16.11 9.11 3.31
C ALA A 85 17.17 9.62 2.32
N ASN A 86 16.78 9.93 1.09
CA ASN A 86 17.62 10.69 0.17
C ASN A 86 17.40 12.21 0.37
N ASP A 87 18.30 13.04 -0.15
CA ASP A 87 18.29 14.50 0.03
C ASP A 87 17.02 15.17 -0.51
N ASP A 88 16.39 14.58 -1.53
CA ASP A 88 15.14 15.10 -2.11
C ASP A 88 13.95 15.02 -1.15
N CYS A 89 14.02 14.21 -0.08
CA CYS A 89 12.93 14.08 0.90
C CYS A 89 12.72 15.35 1.73
N GLU A 90 13.69 16.24 1.84
CA GLU A 90 13.50 17.56 2.45
C GLU A 90 12.56 18.44 1.61
N GLN A 91 12.64 18.35 0.29
CA GLN A 91 11.85 19.15 -0.64
C GLN A 91 10.53 18.48 -1.05
N TYR A 92 10.53 17.17 -1.21
CA TYR A 92 9.39 16.35 -1.67
C TYR A 92 9.07 15.23 -0.68
N PRO A 93 8.64 15.56 0.56
CA PRO A 93 8.40 14.54 1.58
C PRO A 93 7.26 13.61 1.17
N VAL A 94 7.49 12.31 1.30
CA VAL A 94 6.43 11.30 1.18
C VAL A 94 5.83 11.01 2.55
N GLN A 95 4.51 10.82 2.58
CA GLN A 95 3.78 10.47 3.80
C GLN A 95 2.77 9.38 3.46
N TYR A 96 3.09 8.16 3.87
CA TYR A 96 2.19 7.02 3.69
C TYR A 96 1.62 6.56 5.02
N THR A 97 0.44 5.94 4.94
CA THR A 97 -0.21 5.34 6.11
C THR A 97 0.29 3.90 6.25
N VAL A 98 1.23 3.70 7.17
CA VAL A 98 1.75 2.38 7.49
C VAL A 98 0.79 1.70 8.48
N SER A 99 0.37 0.48 8.19
CA SER A 99 -0.41 -0.33 9.12
C SER A 99 0.46 -0.84 10.27
N ASP A 100 -0.15 -1.17 11.41
CA ASP A 100 0.57 -1.76 12.53
C ASP A 100 1.34 -3.02 12.11
N ALA A 101 2.53 -3.21 12.69
CA ALA A 101 3.32 -4.40 12.46
C ALA A 101 2.56 -5.67 12.92
N PRO A 102 2.76 -6.83 12.26
CA PRO A 102 1.99 -8.04 12.56
C PRO A 102 2.33 -8.71 13.91
N GLY A 103 3.23 -8.12 14.67
CA GLY A 103 3.64 -8.64 15.96
C GLY A 103 4.49 -7.66 16.76
N LYS A 104 5.06 -8.12 17.89
CA LYS A 104 5.89 -7.26 18.72
C LYS A 104 7.27 -7.06 18.08
N VAL A 105 7.60 -5.81 17.83
CA VAL A 105 8.81 -5.37 17.14
C VAL A 105 9.99 -5.35 18.09
N VAL A 106 11.11 -5.96 17.69
CA VAL A 106 12.41 -5.94 18.39
C VAL A 106 13.32 -4.89 17.78
N ASP A 107 13.33 -4.79 16.44
CA ASP A 107 14.12 -3.81 15.71
C ASP A 107 13.38 -3.36 14.44
N SER A 108 13.64 -2.14 13.99
CA SER A 108 12.95 -1.57 12.83
C SER A 108 13.83 -0.58 12.07
N LEU A 109 13.58 -0.50 10.75
CA LEU A 109 14.21 0.46 9.86
C LEU A 109 13.16 1.00 8.90
N GLN A 110 13.00 2.32 8.86
CA GLN A 110 12.20 3.04 7.86
C GLN A 110 13.13 3.68 6.85
N ILE A 111 12.84 3.51 5.58
CA ILE A 111 13.59 4.06 4.47
C ILE A 111 12.63 4.77 3.53
N GLN A 112 12.95 6.02 3.19
CA GLN A 112 12.21 6.82 2.25
C GLN A 112 13.08 7.16 1.04
N TRP A 113 12.54 7.05 -0.13
CA TRP A 113 13.09 7.57 -1.37
C TRP A 113 12.10 8.55 -1.97
N CYS A 114 12.54 9.77 -2.20
CA CYS A 114 11.71 10.87 -2.64
C CYS A 114 12.25 11.46 -3.93
N HIS A 115 11.34 11.85 -4.81
CA HIS A 115 11.64 12.54 -6.05
C HIS A 115 10.42 13.40 -6.42
N PHE A 116 10.60 14.42 -7.25
CA PHE A 116 9.54 15.31 -7.72
C PHE A 116 8.30 14.58 -8.27
N GLU A 117 8.50 13.51 -9.03
CA GLU A 117 7.42 12.76 -9.70
C GLU A 117 7.11 11.40 -9.06
N ALA A 118 7.85 10.98 -8.05
CA ALA A 118 7.71 9.65 -7.47
C ALA A 118 8.19 9.62 -6.03
N GLY A 119 7.64 8.71 -5.25
CA GLY A 119 8.10 8.43 -3.91
C GLY A 119 7.98 6.93 -3.59
N ALA A 120 8.79 6.48 -2.66
CA ALA A 120 8.70 5.14 -2.12
C ALA A 120 9.06 5.15 -0.63
N GLU A 121 8.40 4.26 0.13
CA GLU A 121 8.72 4.01 1.51
C GLU A 121 8.74 2.51 1.76
N ALA A 122 9.79 2.07 2.43
CA ALA A 122 9.90 0.71 2.94
C ALA A 122 10.09 0.75 4.46
N ASN A 123 9.34 -0.06 5.17
CA ASN A 123 9.48 -0.29 6.59
C ASN A 123 9.84 -1.76 6.78
N TYR A 124 10.98 -2.00 7.42
CA TYR A 124 11.45 -3.33 7.78
C TYR A 124 11.37 -3.50 9.29
N VAL A 125 10.92 -4.66 9.75
CA VAL A 125 10.87 -4.99 11.17
C VAL A 125 11.38 -6.41 11.43
N ILE A 126 12.05 -6.60 12.55
CA ILE A 126 12.32 -7.91 13.15
C ILE A 126 11.33 -8.08 14.30
N LEU A 127 10.60 -9.18 14.33
CA LEU A 127 9.67 -9.51 15.40
C LEU A 127 10.33 -10.40 16.47
N GLU A 128 9.70 -10.50 17.65
CA GLU A 128 10.20 -11.34 18.76
C GLU A 128 10.34 -12.83 18.39
N ASP A 129 9.57 -13.31 17.43
CA ASP A 129 9.69 -14.68 16.91
C ASP A 129 10.86 -14.89 15.95
N GLY A 130 11.66 -13.85 15.69
CA GLY A 130 12.78 -13.85 14.77
C GLY A 130 12.37 -13.73 13.30
N SER A 131 11.11 -13.52 12.98
CA SER A 131 10.68 -13.27 11.61
C SER A 131 11.00 -11.85 11.17
N VAL A 132 11.39 -11.68 9.89
CA VAL A 132 11.62 -10.38 9.28
C VAL A 132 10.46 -10.06 8.36
N TRP A 133 9.94 -8.87 8.48
CA TRP A 133 8.80 -8.40 7.70
C TRP A 133 9.12 -7.08 7.01
N MET A 134 8.50 -6.88 5.85
CA MET A 134 8.59 -5.68 5.04
C MET A 134 7.20 -5.15 4.74
N TRP A 135 7.02 -3.86 4.93
CA TRP A 135 5.93 -3.09 4.35
C TRP A 135 6.53 -2.18 3.29
N TYR A 136 5.91 -2.12 2.12
CA TYR A 136 6.40 -1.32 1.00
C TYR A 136 5.25 -0.65 0.28
N HIS A 137 5.43 0.62 -0.02
CA HIS A 137 4.57 1.36 -0.93
C HIS A 137 5.41 2.29 -1.80
N SER A 138 5.02 2.40 -3.05
CA SER A 138 5.60 3.36 -3.98
C SER A 138 4.53 3.96 -4.86
N ASP A 139 4.72 5.20 -5.24
CA ASP A 139 3.86 5.90 -6.17
C ASP A 139 4.68 6.74 -7.15
N ALA A 140 4.05 7.07 -8.28
CA ALA A 140 4.49 8.13 -9.16
C ALA A 140 3.32 9.10 -9.33
N ASN A 141 3.56 10.39 -9.26
CA ASN A 141 2.50 11.41 -9.32
C ASN A 141 1.57 11.22 -10.52
N PHE A 142 2.11 10.88 -11.69
CA PHE A 142 1.31 10.58 -12.87
C PHE A 142 0.39 9.36 -12.68
N LEU A 143 0.92 8.27 -12.12
CA LEU A 143 0.14 7.05 -11.84
C LEU A 143 -0.92 7.30 -10.78
N ASN A 144 -0.66 8.14 -9.79
CA ASN A 144 -1.63 8.53 -8.77
C ASN A 144 -2.79 9.31 -9.35
N VAL A 145 -2.50 10.23 -10.26
CA VAL A 145 -3.54 10.98 -11.00
C VAL A 145 -4.38 10.02 -11.84
N ALA A 146 -3.75 9.14 -12.62
CA ALA A 146 -4.46 8.15 -13.45
C ALA A 146 -5.30 7.17 -12.61
N ARG A 147 -4.77 6.68 -11.47
CA ARG A 147 -5.50 5.82 -10.52
C ARG A 147 -6.70 6.54 -9.91
N SER A 148 -6.52 7.82 -9.52
CA SER A 148 -7.62 8.62 -8.95
C SER A 148 -8.75 8.82 -9.95
N PHE A 149 -8.44 9.16 -11.20
CA PHE A 149 -9.46 9.25 -12.27
C PHE A 149 -10.11 7.90 -12.57
N GLY A 150 -9.33 6.82 -12.61
CA GLY A 150 -9.86 5.46 -12.78
C GLY A 150 -10.82 5.07 -11.65
N ALA A 151 -10.46 5.36 -10.40
CA ALA A 151 -11.29 5.09 -9.23
C ALA A 151 -12.59 5.91 -9.23
N ILE A 152 -12.53 7.20 -9.61
CA ILE A 152 -13.71 8.06 -9.77
C ILE A 152 -14.62 7.50 -10.87
N GLY A 153 -14.06 7.14 -12.04
CA GLY A 153 -14.81 6.57 -13.15
C GLY A 153 -15.49 5.24 -12.78
N ALA A 154 -14.77 4.35 -12.11
CA ALA A 154 -15.31 3.08 -11.62
C ALA A 154 -16.41 3.30 -10.57
N GLY A 155 -16.22 4.26 -9.66
CA GLY A 155 -17.22 4.63 -8.67
C GLY A 155 -18.50 5.19 -9.29
N CYS A 156 -18.37 6.09 -10.27
CA CYS A 156 -19.51 6.59 -11.06
C CYS A 156 -20.28 5.45 -11.75
N GLY A 157 -19.56 4.54 -12.42
CA GLY A 157 -20.15 3.38 -13.08
C GLY A 157 -20.88 2.45 -12.12
N ALA A 158 -20.28 2.12 -10.98
CA ALA A 158 -20.91 1.32 -9.95
C ALA A 158 -22.16 2.00 -9.36
N GLY A 159 -22.10 3.31 -9.09
CA GLY A 159 -23.23 4.09 -8.61
C GLY A 159 -24.40 4.06 -9.61
N LEU A 160 -24.14 4.24 -10.91
CA LEU A 160 -25.16 4.15 -11.96
C LEU A 160 -25.80 2.75 -12.02
N LEU A 161 -25.00 1.68 -11.94
CA LEU A 161 -25.52 0.31 -11.93
C LEU A 161 -26.46 0.06 -10.75
N VAL A 162 -26.06 0.46 -9.54
CA VAL A 162 -26.93 0.37 -8.36
C VAL A 162 -28.21 1.17 -8.56
N GLY A 163 -28.13 2.38 -9.09
CA GLY A 163 -29.28 3.21 -9.41
C GLY A 163 -30.27 2.53 -10.37
N VAL A 164 -29.76 1.91 -11.43
CA VAL A 164 -30.58 1.16 -12.40
C VAL A 164 -31.26 -0.05 -11.74
N VAL A 165 -30.52 -0.82 -10.95
CA VAL A 165 -31.08 -1.99 -10.24
C VAL A 165 -32.20 -1.58 -9.29
N LEU A 166 -32.02 -0.51 -8.54
CA LEU A 166 -33.05 0.03 -7.63
C LEU A 166 -34.31 0.48 -8.40
N LEU A 167 -34.14 1.13 -9.54
CA LEU A 167 -35.25 1.55 -10.41
C LEU A 167 -36.04 0.35 -10.93
N LEU A 168 -35.35 -0.68 -11.44
CA LEU A 168 -35.99 -1.90 -11.92
C LEU A 168 -36.76 -2.61 -10.78
N TYR A 169 -36.18 -2.64 -9.59
CA TYR A 169 -36.84 -3.21 -8.42
C TYR A 169 -38.13 -2.44 -8.06
N VAL A 170 -38.08 -1.12 -7.96
CA VAL A 170 -39.25 -0.28 -7.66
C VAL A 170 -40.32 -0.43 -8.75
N TRP A 171 -39.91 -0.46 -10.04
CA TRP A 171 -40.82 -0.63 -11.15
C TRP A 171 -41.51 -1.99 -11.16
N SER A 172 -40.79 -3.07 -10.85
CA SER A 172 -41.37 -4.41 -10.74
C SER A 172 -42.41 -4.49 -9.61
N LYS A 173 -42.11 -3.91 -8.43
CA LYS A 173 -43.08 -3.85 -7.32
C LYS A 173 -44.33 -3.03 -7.66
N SER A 174 -44.16 -1.91 -8.36
CA SER A 174 -45.31 -1.06 -8.74
C SER A 174 -46.26 -1.72 -9.71
N ARG A 175 -45.74 -2.61 -10.58
CA ARG A 175 -46.62 -3.42 -11.48
C ARG A 175 -47.43 -4.45 -10.71
N VAL A 176 -46.86 -5.12 -9.71
CA VAL A 176 -47.59 -6.12 -8.89
C VAL A 176 -48.73 -5.48 -8.08
N LEU A 177 -48.53 -4.24 -7.61
CA LEU A 177 -49.58 -3.52 -6.87
C LEU A 177 -50.72 -2.99 -7.75
N ARG A 178 -50.51 -2.81 -9.08
CA ARG A 178 -51.55 -2.37 -10.02
C ARG A 178 -52.38 -3.53 -10.57
N SER A 179 -51.94 -4.78 -10.39
CA SER A 179 -52.62 -5.98 -10.86
C SER A 179 -53.54 -6.62 -9.82
N ARG A 180 -53.57 -6.05 -8.63
CA ARG A 180 -54.55 -6.38 -7.55
C ARG A 180 -55.64 -5.31 -7.45
#